data_268f9ba1a02f67ba8aad406ee4643f02
#
_entry.id   268f9ba1a02f67ba8aad406ee4643f02
#
_cell.length_a   1.000
_cell.length_b   1.000
_cell.length_c   1.000
_cell.angle_alpha   90.00
_cell.angle_beta   90.00
_cell.angle_gamma   90.00
#
_symmetry.space_group_name_H-M   'P 1'
#
loop_
_entity.id
_entity.type
_entity.pdbx_description
1 polymer ?
#
loop_
_entity_poly.entity_id
_entity_poly.type
_entity_poly.pdbx_seq_one_letter_code
_entity_poly.pdbx_strand_id
1 'polypeptide(L)'
;MSDPFRQLARFLVRAEQVLDRLEPLLPPTVTAPDWAAASAFRWRTGRGAAYLQPISRLPAIRLGDLHDIDDQKARIEANTRHFVAGRPANNVLLTGARGSGKSSLIKALLNEYAASGLRVIEVEKGDLIDLPDIVELIEGRPERFIIFCDDLSFDAGDARYKALKVVLDGSLAAPPDNVLIYATSNRRHLMPEFFAENLESQRVGEEIHPGEAVEEKIALSERFGLWISFYPFDQEAYLNIVAHWLQAFGCRQDDLAGTERDALNWALERGSRSGRVAWQFARDWAGRQRGVSDRVVRPPPAPSDAVPSAAPPPSRKRPRRAP
;
A
#
# COMPACT_ATOMS: atom_id res chain seq x y z
N MET A 1 -38.00 11.46 58.15
CA MET A 1 -36.90 12.19 57.50
C MET A 1 -36.05 11.19 56.74
N SER A 2 -36.05 11.23 55.44
CA SER A 2 -35.27 10.34 54.61
C SER A 2 -33.81 10.79 54.65
N ASP A 3 -32.95 9.87 55.05
CA ASP A 3 -31.50 10.05 55.15
C ASP A 3 -30.91 10.48 53.78
N PRO A 4 -30.40 11.69 53.62
CA PRO A 4 -29.89 12.20 52.35
C PRO A 4 -28.73 11.37 51.83
N PHE A 5 -27.93 10.73 52.66
CA PHE A 5 -26.86 9.82 52.27
C PHE A 5 -27.40 8.56 51.58
N ARG A 6 -28.53 8.01 52.04
CA ARG A 6 -29.18 6.86 51.38
C ARG A 6 -29.77 7.21 50.04
N GLN A 7 -30.28 8.43 49.89
CA GLN A 7 -30.77 8.89 48.59
C GLN A 7 -29.65 9.11 47.60
N LEU A 8 -28.56 9.71 48.03
CA LEU A 8 -27.36 9.90 47.20
C LEU A 8 -26.74 8.54 46.75
N ALA A 9 -26.61 7.58 47.68
CA ALA A 9 -26.14 6.24 47.35
C ALA A 9 -27.02 5.54 46.30
N ARG A 10 -28.35 5.64 46.41
CA ARG A 10 -29.28 5.08 45.41
C ARG A 10 -29.16 5.79 44.06
N PHE A 11 -28.95 7.08 44.07
CA PHE A 11 -28.75 7.85 42.84
C PHE A 11 -27.44 7.44 42.13
N LEU A 12 -26.32 7.31 42.85
CA LEU A 12 -25.04 6.88 42.29
C LEU A 12 -25.12 5.48 41.69
N VAL A 13 -25.72 4.51 42.39
CA VAL A 13 -25.92 3.16 41.84
C VAL A 13 -26.78 3.19 40.58
N ARG A 14 -27.79 4.02 40.53
CA ARG A 14 -28.64 4.13 39.33
C ARG A 14 -27.96 4.85 38.18
N ALA A 15 -27.10 5.85 38.47
CA ALA A 15 -26.31 6.53 37.49
C ALA A 15 -25.25 5.58 36.87
N GLU A 16 -24.59 4.77 37.71
CA GLU A 16 -23.63 3.73 37.26
C GLU A 16 -24.31 2.71 36.34
N GLN A 17 -25.51 2.21 36.72
CA GLN A 17 -26.29 1.30 35.85
C GLN A 17 -26.70 1.92 34.51
N VAL A 18 -26.94 3.23 34.47
CA VAL A 18 -27.23 3.93 33.20
C VAL A 18 -25.99 4.08 32.38
N LEU A 19 -24.87 4.44 32.99
CA LEU A 19 -23.54 4.52 32.30
C LEU A 19 -23.13 3.17 31.70
N ASP A 20 -23.25 2.09 32.46
CA ASP A 20 -23.00 0.72 31.99
C ASP A 20 -23.86 0.33 30.78
N ARG A 21 -25.08 0.86 30.68
CA ARG A 21 -25.96 0.64 29.53
C ARG A 21 -25.63 1.54 28.35
N LEU A 22 -25.05 2.70 28.59
CA LEU A 22 -24.65 3.65 27.56
C LEU A 22 -23.27 3.30 26.98
N GLU A 23 -22.38 2.71 27.78
CA GLU A 23 -21.02 2.37 27.36
C GLU A 23 -20.97 1.50 26.08
N PRO A 24 -21.83 0.45 25.90
CA PRO A 24 -21.90 -0.30 24.64
C PRO A 24 -22.49 0.47 23.46
N LEU A 25 -23.14 1.63 23.70
CA LEU A 25 -23.70 2.48 22.66
C LEU A 25 -22.74 3.58 22.22
N LEU A 26 -21.69 3.84 23.00
CA LEU A 26 -20.62 4.76 22.61
C LEU A 26 -19.79 4.11 21.50
N PRO A 27 -19.41 4.87 20.45
CA PRO A 27 -18.47 4.35 19.48
C PRO A 27 -17.18 3.96 20.24
N PRO A 28 -16.71 2.71 20.07
CA PRO A 28 -15.48 2.30 20.74
C PRO A 28 -14.34 3.19 20.25
N THR A 29 -13.47 3.61 21.13
CA THR A 29 -12.28 4.37 20.81
C THR A 29 -11.38 3.56 19.88
N VAL A 30 -10.92 4.18 18.79
CA VAL A 30 -9.94 3.56 17.88
C VAL A 30 -8.67 3.29 18.68
N THR A 31 -8.39 2.02 18.96
CA THR A 31 -7.18 1.64 19.68
C THR A 31 -6.02 1.53 18.69
N ALA A 32 -4.94 2.28 18.93
CA ALA A 32 -3.73 2.15 18.15
C ALA A 32 -3.19 0.72 18.26
N PRO A 33 -2.81 0.08 17.13
CA PRO A 33 -2.24 -1.27 17.15
C PRO A 33 -0.82 -1.25 17.73
N ASP A 34 -0.29 -2.43 18.06
CA ASP A 34 1.13 -2.59 18.30
C ASP A 34 1.90 -2.48 16.96
N TRP A 35 2.52 -1.33 16.76
CA TRP A 35 3.28 -1.01 15.55
C TRP A 35 4.57 -1.82 15.42
N ALA A 36 5.05 -2.43 16.50
CA ALA A 36 6.20 -3.32 16.47
C ALA A 36 5.82 -4.74 16.03
N ALA A 37 4.57 -5.16 16.27
CA ALA A 37 4.10 -6.50 15.95
C ALA A 37 3.91 -6.77 14.46
N ALA A 38 3.71 -5.73 13.63
CA ALA A 38 3.50 -5.88 12.20
C ALA A 38 4.03 -4.67 11.41
N SER A 39 4.43 -4.91 10.16
CA SER A 39 4.82 -3.85 9.21
C SER A 39 3.68 -3.45 8.28
N ALA A 40 2.59 -4.23 8.22
CA ALA A 40 1.41 -3.93 7.43
C ALA A 40 0.14 -4.07 8.24
N PHE A 41 -0.79 -3.20 7.96
CA PHE A 41 -2.09 -3.13 8.60
C PHE A 41 -3.17 -2.94 7.54
N ARG A 42 -4.41 -3.31 7.86
CA ARG A 42 -5.57 -3.03 7.05
C ARG A 42 -6.58 -2.26 7.88
N TRP A 43 -7.06 -1.17 7.34
CA TRP A 43 -8.18 -0.45 7.93
C TRP A 43 -9.45 -1.27 7.80
N ARG A 44 -10.19 -1.37 8.87
CA ARG A 44 -11.46 -2.10 8.92
C ARG A 44 -12.52 -1.26 9.60
N THR A 45 -13.65 -1.14 8.92
CA THR A 45 -14.89 -0.60 9.47
C THR A 45 -15.79 -1.78 9.85
N GLY A 46 -16.21 -1.85 11.10
CA GLY A 46 -17.03 -2.93 11.63
C GLY A 46 -18.33 -2.40 12.24
N ARG A 47 -19.11 -3.28 12.88
CA ARG A 47 -20.34 -2.90 13.63
C ARG A 47 -20.07 -2.06 14.89
N GLY A 48 -18.83 -1.69 15.14
CA GLY A 48 -18.37 -0.89 16.26
C GLY A 48 -17.49 0.25 15.76
N ALA A 49 -16.28 0.42 16.35
CA ALA A 49 -15.30 1.38 15.84
C ALA A 49 -14.54 0.81 14.65
N ALA A 50 -14.01 1.73 13.85
CA ALA A 50 -12.97 1.43 12.92
C ALA A 50 -11.68 1.04 13.68
N TYR A 51 -10.86 0.14 13.10
CA TYR A 51 -9.62 -0.31 13.71
C TYR A 51 -8.60 -0.73 12.65
N LEU A 52 -7.33 -0.78 13.05
CA LEU A 52 -6.24 -1.29 12.24
C LEU A 52 -6.00 -2.77 12.56
N GLN A 53 -6.27 -3.63 11.59
CA GLN A 53 -6.00 -5.07 11.66
C GLN A 53 -4.59 -5.35 11.20
N PRO A 54 -3.70 -5.93 12.03
CA PRO A 54 -2.37 -6.37 11.60
C PRO A 54 -2.46 -7.45 10.51
N ILE A 55 -1.60 -7.35 9.50
CA ILE A 55 -1.45 -8.36 8.45
C ILE A 55 -0.26 -9.24 8.83
N SER A 56 -0.53 -10.42 9.35
CA SER A 56 0.49 -11.36 9.85
C SER A 56 1.25 -12.10 8.76
N ARG A 57 0.73 -12.17 7.53
CA ARG A 57 1.36 -12.90 6.42
C ARG A 57 1.45 -12.04 5.17
N LEU A 58 2.63 -11.50 4.93
CA LEU A 58 2.93 -10.75 3.71
C LEU A 58 3.41 -11.69 2.60
N PRO A 59 3.11 -11.39 1.32
CA PRO A 59 3.76 -12.06 0.20
C PRO A 59 5.27 -11.79 0.23
N ALA A 60 6.09 -12.82 0.04
CA ALA A 60 7.55 -12.74 0.06
C ALA A 60 8.14 -12.22 -1.27
N ILE A 61 7.48 -11.27 -1.93
CA ILE A 61 7.94 -10.69 -3.18
C ILE A 61 9.04 -9.65 -2.92
N ARG A 62 10.07 -9.62 -3.74
CA ARG A 62 11.20 -8.70 -3.67
C ARG A 62 11.24 -7.79 -4.90
N LEU A 63 11.96 -6.70 -4.81
CA LEU A 63 12.20 -5.81 -5.95
C LEU A 63 12.89 -6.54 -7.12
N GLY A 64 13.78 -7.50 -6.81
CA GLY A 64 14.42 -8.35 -7.80
C GLY A 64 13.50 -9.34 -8.54
N ASP A 65 12.33 -9.65 -8.00
CA ASP A 65 11.35 -10.53 -8.66
C ASP A 65 10.47 -9.81 -9.69
N LEU A 66 10.61 -8.49 -9.79
CA LEU A 66 9.85 -7.63 -10.68
C LEU A 66 10.70 -7.25 -11.89
N HIS A 67 10.46 -7.91 -13.01
CA HIS A 67 11.20 -7.75 -14.26
C HIS A 67 10.45 -6.87 -15.25
N ASP A 68 11.18 -6.27 -16.18
CA ASP A 68 10.68 -5.46 -17.29
C ASP A 68 9.87 -4.21 -16.87
N ILE A 69 10.15 -3.72 -15.64
CA ILE A 69 9.62 -2.47 -15.08
C ILE A 69 10.72 -1.68 -14.35
N ASP A 70 11.94 -1.70 -14.85
CA ASP A 70 13.11 -1.17 -14.13
C ASP A 70 13.05 0.35 -13.93
N ASP A 71 12.58 1.13 -14.91
CA ASP A 71 12.39 2.57 -14.76
C ASP A 71 11.33 2.88 -13.68
N GLN A 72 10.18 2.22 -13.74
CA GLN A 72 9.10 2.38 -12.74
C GLN A 72 9.60 2.01 -11.36
N LYS A 73 10.31 0.90 -11.25
CA LYS A 73 10.92 0.40 -10.00
C LYS A 73 11.92 1.41 -9.43
N ALA A 74 12.86 1.89 -10.24
CA ALA A 74 13.89 2.84 -9.80
C ALA A 74 13.27 4.16 -9.28
N ARG A 75 12.25 4.67 -9.97
CA ARG A 75 11.59 5.93 -9.59
C ARG A 75 10.84 5.83 -8.27
N ILE A 76 10.02 4.80 -8.08
CA ILE A 76 9.25 4.64 -6.83
C ILE A 76 10.16 4.25 -5.65
N GLU A 77 11.19 3.43 -5.90
CA GLU A 77 12.17 3.06 -4.89
C GLU A 77 12.95 4.27 -4.39
N ALA A 78 13.42 5.15 -5.29
CA ALA A 78 14.09 6.38 -4.92
C ALA A 78 13.19 7.28 -4.05
N ASN A 79 11.91 7.45 -4.43
CA ASN A 79 10.93 8.21 -3.65
C ASN A 79 10.71 7.59 -2.26
N THR A 80 10.53 6.27 -2.19
CA THR A 80 10.32 5.56 -0.91
C THR A 80 11.54 5.63 -0.01
N ARG A 81 12.74 5.49 -0.58
CA ARG A 81 14.02 5.62 0.15
C ARG A 81 14.20 7.03 0.73
N HIS A 82 13.84 8.08 -0.01
CA HIS A 82 13.86 9.44 0.49
C HIS A 82 12.90 9.58 1.67
N PHE A 83 11.67 9.09 1.54
CA PHE A 83 10.66 9.14 2.58
C PHE A 83 11.10 8.45 3.87
N VAL A 84 11.60 7.21 3.77
CA VAL A 84 12.08 6.44 4.92
C VAL A 84 13.27 7.13 5.60
N ALA A 85 14.13 7.82 4.82
CA ALA A 85 15.25 8.60 5.33
C ALA A 85 14.84 9.98 5.92
N GLY A 86 13.54 10.29 6.00
CA GLY A 86 13.04 11.57 6.50
C GLY A 86 13.28 12.75 5.56
N ARG A 87 13.50 12.48 4.27
CA ARG A 87 13.67 13.50 3.23
C ARG A 87 12.34 13.77 2.53
N PRO A 88 12.18 14.92 1.87
CA PRO A 88 10.99 15.21 1.05
C PRO A 88 10.74 14.10 0.02
N ALA A 89 9.49 13.67 -0.06
CA ALA A 89 9.02 12.66 -0.99
C ALA A 89 7.56 12.96 -1.38
N ASN A 90 7.10 12.35 -2.48
CA ASN A 90 5.79 12.64 -3.06
C ASN A 90 4.79 11.51 -2.83
N ASN A 91 3.50 11.85 -2.79
CA ASN A 91 2.43 10.89 -3.00
C ASN A 91 2.56 10.27 -4.39
N VAL A 92 2.20 8.98 -4.52
CA VAL A 92 2.46 8.19 -5.74
C VAL A 92 1.17 7.64 -6.32
N LEU A 93 0.99 7.84 -7.62
CA LEU A 93 -0.07 7.21 -8.42
C LEU A 93 0.55 6.28 -9.46
N LEU A 94 0.23 5.00 -9.37
CA LEU A 94 0.61 3.96 -10.34
C LEU A 94 -0.57 3.63 -11.24
N THR A 95 -0.49 3.95 -12.52
CA THR A 95 -1.58 3.70 -13.48
C THR A 95 -1.19 2.66 -14.53
N GLY A 96 -2.17 2.01 -15.15
CA GLY A 96 -1.94 1.13 -16.30
C GLY A 96 -2.50 -0.28 -16.17
N ALA A 97 -2.09 -1.17 -17.08
CA ALA A 97 -2.68 -2.48 -17.28
C ALA A 97 -2.77 -3.35 -16.01
N ARG A 98 -3.82 -4.15 -15.91
CA ARG A 98 -3.96 -5.14 -14.83
C ARG A 98 -2.85 -6.19 -14.91
N GLY A 99 -2.31 -6.56 -13.74
CA GLY A 99 -1.26 -7.57 -13.65
C GLY A 99 0.13 -7.11 -14.12
N SER A 100 0.35 -5.81 -14.33
CA SER A 100 1.65 -5.23 -14.71
C SER A 100 2.63 -5.04 -13.53
N GLY A 101 2.27 -5.47 -12.32
CA GLY A 101 3.17 -5.42 -11.16
C GLY A 101 2.94 -4.26 -10.19
N LYS A 102 2.01 -3.31 -10.44
CA LYS A 102 1.78 -2.12 -9.60
C LYS A 102 1.68 -2.41 -8.10
N SER A 103 0.69 -3.20 -7.71
CA SER A 103 0.47 -3.55 -6.28
C SER A 103 1.57 -4.47 -5.73
N SER A 104 2.20 -5.28 -6.60
CA SER A 104 3.35 -6.12 -6.23
C SER A 104 4.57 -5.29 -5.88
N LEU A 105 4.79 -4.19 -6.58
CA LEU A 105 5.89 -3.27 -6.34
C LEU A 105 5.78 -2.59 -4.97
N ILE A 106 4.57 -2.19 -4.56
CA ILE A 106 4.36 -1.62 -3.22
C ILE A 106 4.63 -2.66 -2.12
N LYS A 107 4.22 -3.91 -2.33
CA LYS A 107 4.52 -5.02 -1.40
C LYS A 107 6.02 -5.31 -1.32
N ALA A 108 6.73 -5.25 -2.45
CA ALA A 108 8.18 -5.43 -2.49
C ALA A 108 8.92 -4.30 -1.76
N LEU A 109 8.48 -3.05 -1.92
CA LEU A 109 9.01 -1.89 -1.17
C LEU A 109 8.81 -2.04 0.34
N LEU A 110 7.62 -2.53 0.77
CA LEU A 110 7.40 -2.80 2.18
C LEU A 110 8.38 -3.85 2.71
N ASN A 111 8.57 -4.97 1.99
CA ASN A 111 9.52 -6.01 2.40
C ASN A 111 10.96 -5.49 2.49
N GLU A 112 11.34 -4.57 1.62
CA GLU A 112 12.68 -3.95 1.61
C GLU A 112 12.90 -2.98 2.77
N TYR A 113 11.90 -2.13 3.05
CA TYR A 113 12.06 -1.00 3.97
C TYR A 113 11.38 -1.18 5.33
N ALA A 114 10.71 -2.30 5.59
CA ALA A 114 10.03 -2.54 6.88
C ALA A 114 11.00 -2.49 8.07
N ALA A 115 12.22 -3.04 7.93
CA ALA A 115 13.27 -2.98 8.95
C ALA A 115 13.77 -1.55 9.20
N SER A 116 13.62 -0.66 8.24
CA SER A 116 13.98 0.76 8.32
C SER A 116 12.83 1.63 8.86
N GLY A 117 11.77 1.04 9.41
CA GLY A 117 10.65 1.76 10.03
C GLY A 117 9.47 2.05 9.08
N LEU A 118 9.48 1.54 7.84
CA LEU A 118 8.33 1.66 6.96
C LEU A 118 7.16 0.81 7.44
N ARG A 119 5.96 1.39 7.42
CA ARG A 119 4.69 0.72 7.68
C ARG A 119 3.73 1.00 6.53
N VAL A 120 2.89 0.02 6.19
CA VAL A 120 1.85 0.20 5.16
C VAL A 120 0.48 -0.04 5.77
N ILE A 121 -0.45 0.89 5.53
CA ILE A 121 -1.85 0.75 5.89
C ILE A 121 -2.65 0.60 4.60
N GLU A 122 -3.20 -0.58 4.38
CA GLU A 122 -4.09 -0.86 3.25
C GLU A 122 -5.49 -0.33 3.58
N VAL A 123 -6.03 0.52 2.71
CA VAL A 123 -7.37 1.10 2.81
C VAL A 123 -8.18 0.68 1.60
N GLU A 124 -9.32 0.03 1.85
CA GLU A 124 -10.24 -0.38 0.79
C GLU A 124 -10.95 0.86 0.22
N LYS A 125 -11.34 0.79 -1.05
CA LYS A 125 -12.01 1.90 -1.74
C LYS A 125 -13.25 2.39 -0.97
N GLY A 126 -13.98 1.48 -0.30
CA GLY A 126 -15.15 1.81 0.51
C GLY A 126 -14.85 2.73 1.68
N ASP A 127 -13.68 2.57 2.27
CA ASP A 127 -13.26 3.20 3.52
C ASP A 127 -12.41 4.47 3.30
N LEU A 128 -12.30 4.97 2.06
CA LEU A 128 -11.53 6.19 1.76
C LEU A 128 -12.07 7.45 2.46
N ILE A 129 -13.32 7.41 2.90
CA ILE A 129 -13.93 8.51 3.65
C ILE A 129 -13.26 8.70 5.02
N ASP A 130 -12.65 7.65 5.55
CA ASP A 130 -11.99 7.64 6.86
C ASP A 130 -10.50 8.04 6.78
N LEU A 131 -10.00 8.43 5.59
CA LEU A 131 -8.60 8.82 5.42
C LEU A 131 -8.14 9.91 6.41
N PRO A 132 -8.94 10.95 6.72
CA PRO A 132 -8.55 11.94 7.73
C PRO A 132 -8.32 11.31 9.11
N ASP A 133 -9.20 10.40 9.54
CA ASP A 133 -9.10 9.74 10.85
C ASP A 133 -7.88 8.82 10.92
N ILE A 134 -7.57 8.13 9.80
CA ILE A 134 -6.36 7.30 9.69
C ILE A 134 -5.11 8.16 9.81
N VAL A 135 -5.07 9.31 9.14
CA VAL A 135 -3.93 10.24 9.19
C VAL A 135 -3.74 10.77 10.61
N GLU A 136 -4.82 11.21 11.30
CA GLU A 136 -4.77 11.68 12.67
C GLU A 136 -4.22 10.61 13.64
N LEU A 137 -4.59 9.34 13.43
CA LEU A 137 -4.12 8.22 14.25
C LEU A 137 -2.60 7.99 14.19
N ILE A 138 -1.98 8.32 13.05
CA ILE A 138 -0.56 8.04 12.77
C ILE A 138 0.32 9.30 12.71
N GLU A 139 -0.28 10.48 12.78
CA GLU A 139 0.43 11.75 12.80
C GLU A 139 1.40 11.82 13.98
N GLY A 140 2.59 12.39 13.74
CA GLY A 140 3.61 12.59 14.78
C GLY A 140 4.31 11.33 15.29
N ARG A 141 4.00 10.16 14.75
CA ARG A 141 4.68 8.91 15.10
C ARG A 141 6.07 8.83 14.46
N PRO A 142 7.02 8.10 15.09
CA PRO A 142 8.38 7.97 14.57
C PRO A 142 8.47 7.11 13.31
N GLU A 143 7.50 6.20 13.09
CA GLU A 143 7.47 5.34 11.91
C GLU A 143 7.07 6.16 10.66
N ARG A 144 7.42 5.66 9.49
CA ARG A 144 7.02 6.20 8.19
C ARG A 144 5.86 5.38 7.61
N PHE A 145 4.74 6.03 7.33
CA PHE A 145 3.52 5.35 6.90
C PHE A 145 3.22 5.60 5.44
N ILE A 146 2.98 4.52 4.70
CA ILE A 146 2.35 4.59 3.38
C ILE A 146 0.91 4.12 3.51
N ILE A 147 -0.05 5.00 3.25
CA ILE A 147 -1.45 4.63 3.08
C ILE A 147 -1.60 4.11 1.66
N PHE A 148 -1.95 2.83 1.54
CA PHE A 148 -2.04 2.14 0.26
C PHE A 148 -3.50 1.94 -0.17
N CYS A 149 -3.86 2.54 -1.32
CA CYS A 149 -5.17 2.44 -1.93
C CYS A 149 -5.06 1.64 -3.24
N ASP A 150 -5.46 0.37 -3.24
CA ASP A 150 -5.37 -0.49 -4.44
C ASP A 150 -6.61 -0.36 -5.32
N ASP A 151 -6.41 -0.41 -6.63
CA ASP A 151 -7.45 -0.33 -7.70
C ASP A 151 -8.37 0.89 -7.56
N LEU A 152 -7.78 2.06 -7.34
CA LEU A 152 -8.48 3.31 -7.13
C LEU A 152 -9.21 3.74 -8.41
N SER A 153 -10.48 4.02 -8.29
CA SER A 153 -11.32 4.57 -9.36
C SER A 153 -12.55 5.23 -8.76
N PHE A 154 -12.98 6.34 -9.31
CA PHE A 154 -14.15 7.07 -8.84
C PHE A 154 -15.20 7.16 -9.95
N ASP A 155 -16.45 7.26 -9.53
CA ASP A 155 -17.56 7.62 -10.41
C ASP A 155 -17.92 9.11 -10.19
N ALA A 156 -18.66 9.70 -11.11
CA ALA A 156 -19.06 11.11 -10.99
C ALA A 156 -19.84 11.33 -9.67
N GLY A 157 -19.43 12.33 -8.88
CA GLY A 157 -20.07 12.67 -7.61
C GLY A 157 -19.72 11.78 -6.42
N ASP A 158 -18.72 10.90 -6.55
CA ASP A 158 -18.29 10.01 -5.46
C ASP A 158 -17.71 10.82 -4.27
N ALA A 159 -18.36 10.75 -3.09
CA ALA A 159 -17.93 11.48 -1.90
C ALA A 159 -16.51 11.09 -1.44
N ARG A 160 -16.05 9.86 -1.73
CA ARG A 160 -14.71 9.35 -1.40
C ARG A 160 -13.60 10.12 -2.13
N TYR A 161 -13.90 10.62 -3.32
CA TYR A 161 -13.03 11.53 -4.05
C TYR A 161 -12.66 12.77 -3.22
N LYS A 162 -13.67 13.38 -2.54
CA LYS A 162 -13.46 14.58 -1.73
C LYS A 162 -12.56 14.31 -0.53
N ALA A 163 -12.73 13.16 0.14
CA ALA A 163 -11.88 12.77 1.26
C ALA A 163 -10.43 12.60 0.84
N LEU A 164 -10.18 11.90 -0.26
CA LEU A 164 -8.83 11.76 -0.81
C LEU A 164 -8.22 13.11 -1.20
N LYS A 165 -8.99 14.00 -1.84
CA LYS A 165 -8.56 15.34 -2.20
C LYS A 165 -8.10 16.14 -0.98
N VAL A 166 -8.89 16.13 0.11
CA VAL A 166 -8.55 16.83 1.35
C VAL A 166 -7.22 16.36 1.93
N VAL A 167 -6.96 15.06 1.91
CA VAL A 167 -5.71 14.51 2.46
C VAL A 167 -4.51 14.78 1.53
N LEU A 168 -4.71 14.77 0.20
CA LEU A 168 -3.63 15.08 -0.76
C LEU A 168 -3.26 16.58 -0.79
N ASP A 169 -4.25 17.47 -0.71
CA ASP A 169 -4.03 18.92 -0.74
C ASP A 169 -3.59 19.47 0.63
N GLY A 170 -3.89 18.76 1.70
CA GLY A 170 -3.92 19.28 3.05
C GLY A 170 -5.17 20.12 3.31
N SER A 171 -5.41 20.39 4.58
CA SER A 171 -6.37 21.40 5.05
C SER A 171 -5.61 22.67 5.41
N LEU A 172 -6.09 23.47 6.38
CA LEU A 172 -5.28 24.52 7.01
C LEU A 172 -4.06 23.96 7.77
N ALA A 173 -4.12 22.70 8.19
CA ALA A 173 -2.95 21.98 8.71
C ALA A 173 -2.10 21.44 7.55
N ALA A 174 -0.79 21.56 7.69
CA ALA A 174 0.14 20.95 6.74
C ALA A 174 0.00 19.40 6.78
N PRO A 175 0.14 18.70 5.65
CA PRO A 175 0.19 17.25 5.65
C PRO A 175 1.33 16.75 6.56
N PRO A 176 1.13 15.69 7.36
CA PRO A 176 2.18 15.19 8.24
C PRO A 176 3.34 14.60 7.44
N ASP A 177 4.57 14.94 7.83
CA ASP A 177 5.82 14.51 7.15
C ASP A 177 6.07 13.00 7.19
N ASN A 178 5.37 12.28 8.06
CA ASN A 178 5.52 10.84 8.25
C ASN A 178 4.47 10.01 7.49
N VAL A 179 3.66 10.62 6.62
CA VAL A 179 2.58 9.95 5.87
C VAL A 179 2.68 10.25 4.38
N LEU A 180 2.62 9.21 3.54
CA LEU A 180 2.42 9.32 2.10
C LEU A 180 1.25 8.44 1.65
N ILE A 181 0.61 8.86 0.56
CA ILE A 181 -0.43 8.07 -0.11
C ILE A 181 0.15 7.45 -1.37
N TYR A 182 0.07 6.11 -1.47
CA TYR A 182 0.39 5.37 -2.68
C TYR A 182 -0.90 4.73 -3.20
N ALA A 183 -1.25 5.07 -4.42
CA ALA A 183 -2.46 4.56 -5.06
C ALA A 183 -2.13 3.79 -6.34
N THR A 184 -2.91 2.76 -6.64
CA THR A 184 -2.87 2.11 -7.94
C THR A 184 -4.20 2.31 -8.67
N SER A 185 -4.17 2.40 -10.00
CA SER A 185 -5.36 2.42 -10.82
C SER A 185 -5.15 1.61 -12.09
N ASN A 186 -6.20 0.92 -12.53
CA ASN A 186 -6.23 0.26 -13.82
C ASN A 186 -6.73 1.19 -14.94
N ARG A 187 -7.12 2.41 -14.60
CA ARG A 187 -7.49 3.48 -15.53
C ARG A 187 -6.32 4.44 -15.68
N ARG A 188 -6.21 5.10 -16.83
CA ARG A 188 -5.21 6.16 -17.05
C ARG A 188 -5.51 7.35 -16.15
N HIS A 189 -6.78 7.74 -16.07
CA HIS A 189 -7.28 8.74 -15.13
C HIS A 189 -8.16 8.05 -14.07
N LEU A 190 -8.18 8.58 -12.86
CA LEU A 190 -8.89 7.98 -11.72
C LEU A 190 -10.43 7.97 -11.89
N MET A 191 -10.96 8.82 -12.78
CA MET A 191 -12.38 8.89 -13.09
C MET A 191 -12.68 8.42 -14.53
N PRO A 192 -13.90 7.96 -14.84
CA PRO A 192 -14.28 7.51 -16.17
C PRO A 192 -14.18 8.66 -17.19
N GLU A 193 -13.65 8.36 -18.37
CA GLU A 193 -13.75 9.22 -19.53
C GLU A 193 -15.03 8.82 -20.27
N PHE A 194 -16.08 9.64 -20.24
CA PHE A 194 -17.29 9.40 -21.01
C PHE A 194 -17.18 10.10 -22.37
N PHE A 195 -17.61 9.42 -23.43
CA PHE A 195 -17.67 10.00 -24.80
C PHE A 195 -18.49 11.29 -24.86
N ALA A 196 -19.53 11.41 -24.02
CA ALA A 196 -20.36 12.60 -23.94
C ALA A 196 -19.60 13.83 -23.41
N GLU A 197 -18.64 13.65 -22.50
CA GLU A 197 -17.85 14.75 -21.92
C GLU A 197 -16.85 15.33 -22.92
N ASN A 198 -16.36 14.50 -23.86
CA ASN A 198 -15.53 14.98 -24.97
C ASN A 198 -16.33 15.80 -25.98
N LEU A 199 -17.67 15.69 -26.03
CA LEU A 199 -18.55 16.49 -26.86
C LEU A 199 -18.95 17.82 -26.20
N GLU A 200 -18.85 17.91 -24.85
CA GLU A 200 -19.09 19.14 -24.07
C GLU A 200 -17.88 20.08 -24.08
N SER A 201 -16.74 19.64 -24.63
CA SER A 201 -15.57 20.49 -24.83
C SER A 201 -15.95 21.63 -25.79
N GLN A 202 -16.18 22.82 -25.25
CA GLN A 202 -16.50 24.00 -26.03
C GLN A 202 -15.22 24.59 -26.62
N ARG A 203 -15.22 24.79 -27.95
CA ARG A 203 -14.22 25.64 -28.61
C ARG A 203 -14.55 27.10 -28.36
N VAL A 204 -13.74 27.74 -27.52
CA VAL A 204 -13.78 29.20 -27.38
C VAL A 204 -12.48 29.74 -27.97
N GLY A 205 -12.56 30.20 -29.22
CA GLY A 205 -11.40 30.64 -30.00
C GLY A 205 -10.55 29.47 -30.51
N GLU A 206 -9.23 29.51 -30.35
CA GLU A 206 -8.29 28.45 -30.73
C GLU A 206 -8.04 27.43 -29.59
N GLU A 207 -8.55 27.69 -28.40
CA GLU A 207 -8.34 26.81 -27.22
C GLU A 207 -9.54 25.88 -26.99
N ILE A 208 -9.25 24.63 -26.70
CA ILE A 208 -10.24 23.63 -26.29
C ILE A 208 -10.28 23.64 -24.74
N HIS A 209 -11.37 24.17 -24.19
CA HIS A 209 -11.61 24.06 -22.75
C HIS A 209 -12.28 22.72 -22.45
N PRO A 210 -11.64 21.83 -21.66
CA PRO A 210 -12.31 20.64 -21.17
C PRO A 210 -13.50 21.03 -20.29
N GLY A 211 -14.59 20.25 -20.30
CA GLY A 211 -15.70 20.47 -19.38
C GLY A 211 -15.24 20.36 -17.91
N GLU A 212 -15.91 21.07 -16.99
CA GLU A 212 -15.56 21.10 -15.54
C GLU A 212 -15.30 19.70 -14.94
N ALA A 213 -16.06 18.69 -15.38
CA ALA A 213 -15.88 17.31 -14.93
C ALA A 213 -14.55 16.70 -15.37
N VAL A 214 -14.02 17.07 -16.53
CA VAL A 214 -12.72 16.61 -17.05
C VAL A 214 -11.59 17.30 -16.30
N GLU A 215 -11.71 18.61 -16.05
CA GLU A 215 -10.73 19.36 -15.27
C GLU A 215 -10.62 18.83 -13.85
N GLU A 216 -11.73 18.50 -13.19
CA GLU A 216 -11.73 17.92 -11.86
C GLU A 216 -11.06 16.53 -11.81
N LYS A 217 -11.21 15.73 -12.87
CA LYS A 217 -10.57 14.40 -13.02
C LYS A 217 -9.06 14.49 -13.18
N ILE A 218 -8.59 15.44 -14.00
CA ILE A 218 -7.16 15.67 -14.20
C ILE A 218 -6.55 16.21 -12.90
N ALA A 219 -7.22 17.18 -12.29
CA ALA A 219 -6.76 17.84 -11.08
C ALA A 219 -6.49 16.89 -9.89
N LEU A 220 -7.24 15.80 -9.73
CA LEU A 220 -6.92 14.81 -8.69
C LEU A 220 -5.64 14.04 -9.00
N SER A 221 -5.45 13.64 -10.25
CA SER A 221 -4.26 12.89 -10.66
C SER A 221 -2.99 13.73 -10.53
N GLU A 222 -3.08 15.05 -10.79
CA GLU A 222 -1.97 15.99 -10.67
C GLU A 222 -1.53 16.23 -9.21
N ARG A 223 -2.41 15.98 -8.23
CA ARG A 223 -2.06 16.06 -6.80
C ARG A 223 -1.11 14.97 -6.33
N PHE A 224 -0.97 13.90 -7.12
CA PHE A 224 0.11 12.94 -6.91
C PHE A 224 1.39 13.48 -7.54
N GLY A 225 2.32 13.93 -6.72
CA GLY A 225 3.59 14.50 -7.20
C GLY A 225 4.47 13.52 -7.97
N LEU A 226 4.21 12.21 -7.88
CA LEU A 226 4.87 11.18 -8.67
C LEU A 226 3.84 10.28 -9.34
N TRP A 227 3.71 10.44 -10.66
CA TRP A 227 2.84 9.59 -11.48
C TRP A 227 3.69 8.66 -12.34
N ILE A 228 3.40 7.35 -12.25
CA ILE A 228 4.15 6.29 -12.95
C ILE A 228 3.17 5.44 -13.74
N SER A 229 3.38 5.35 -15.06
CA SER A 229 2.54 4.55 -15.96
C SER A 229 3.16 3.18 -16.21
N PHE A 230 2.30 2.15 -16.19
CA PHE A 230 2.64 0.78 -16.50
C PHE A 230 1.95 0.35 -17.78
N TYR A 231 2.72 -0.22 -18.68
CA TYR A 231 2.24 -0.68 -19.97
C TYR A 231 2.04 -2.20 -19.97
N PRO A 232 1.21 -2.75 -20.87
CA PRO A 232 1.17 -4.19 -21.10
C PRO A 232 2.54 -4.70 -21.51
N PHE A 233 2.90 -5.88 -21.03
CA PHE A 233 4.16 -6.52 -21.44
C PHE A 233 4.06 -6.97 -22.90
N ASP A 234 5.13 -6.77 -23.66
CA ASP A 234 5.30 -7.42 -24.95
C ASP A 234 5.58 -8.91 -24.77
N GLN A 235 5.87 -9.59 -25.87
CA GLN A 235 6.08 -11.04 -25.83
C GLN A 235 7.39 -11.41 -25.12
N GLU A 236 8.44 -10.66 -25.36
CA GLU A 236 9.75 -10.91 -24.79
C GLU A 236 9.74 -10.70 -23.27
N ALA A 237 9.24 -9.56 -22.82
CA ALA A 237 9.07 -9.25 -21.40
C ALA A 237 8.20 -10.30 -20.68
N TYR A 238 7.10 -10.75 -21.31
CA TYR A 238 6.26 -11.81 -20.75
C TYR A 238 7.03 -13.12 -20.57
N LEU A 239 7.81 -13.54 -21.57
CA LEU A 239 8.59 -14.78 -21.51
C LEU A 239 9.74 -14.67 -20.49
N ASN A 240 10.38 -13.52 -20.35
CA ASN A 240 11.37 -13.23 -19.31
C ASN A 240 10.77 -13.44 -17.91
N ILE A 241 9.59 -12.89 -17.67
CA ILE A 241 8.88 -13.05 -16.39
C ILE A 241 8.51 -14.54 -16.15
N VAL A 242 8.08 -15.26 -17.19
CA VAL A 242 7.80 -16.71 -17.11
C VAL A 242 9.06 -17.47 -16.71
N ALA A 243 10.17 -17.22 -17.39
CA ALA A 243 11.46 -17.89 -17.13
C ALA A 243 11.94 -17.64 -15.69
N HIS A 244 11.84 -16.40 -15.21
CA HIS A 244 12.16 -16.05 -13.82
C HIS A 244 11.33 -16.89 -12.82
N TRP A 245 10.01 -16.96 -12.99
CA TRP A 245 9.17 -17.69 -12.06
C TRP A 245 9.36 -19.21 -12.15
N LEU A 246 9.62 -19.76 -13.34
CA LEU A 246 9.97 -21.18 -13.49
C LEU A 246 11.24 -21.51 -12.72
N GLN A 247 12.29 -20.68 -12.82
CA GLN A 247 13.53 -20.83 -12.05
C GLN A 247 13.26 -20.71 -10.54
N ALA A 248 12.45 -19.72 -10.11
CA ALA A 248 12.07 -19.53 -8.71
C ALA A 248 11.30 -20.73 -8.14
N PHE A 249 10.54 -21.44 -8.96
CA PHE A 249 9.88 -22.70 -8.60
C PHE A 249 10.77 -23.93 -8.72
N GLY A 250 12.06 -23.77 -9.08
CA GLY A 250 13.05 -24.83 -9.11
C GLY A 250 13.09 -25.64 -10.40
N CYS A 251 12.46 -25.18 -11.49
CA CYS A 251 12.58 -25.79 -12.79
C CYS A 251 14.02 -25.58 -13.34
N ARG A 252 14.61 -26.61 -13.94
CA ARG A 252 15.96 -26.52 -14.52
C ARG A 252 15.90 -25.85 -15.88
N GLN A 253 17.00 -25.23 -16.27
CA GLN A 253 17.08 -24.50 -17.56
C GLN A 253 16.87 -25.44 -18.77
N ASP A 254 17.28 -26.70 -18.66
CA ASP A 254 17.06 -27.73 -19.69
C ASP A 254 15.56 -28.08 -19.87
N ASP A 255 14.76 -27.93 -18.81
CA ASP A 255 13.31 -28.18 -18.82
C ASP A 255 12.52 -26.99 -19.41
N LEU A 256 13.19 -25.85 -19.67
CA LEU A 256 12.57 -24.65 -20.23
C LEU A 256 12.47 -24.70 -21.77
N ALA A 257 13.20 -25.61 -22.43
CA ALA A 257 13.11 -25.78 -23.88
C ALA A 257 11.69 -26.22 -24.27
N GLY A 258 11.01 -25.37 -25.05
CA GLY A 258 9.62 -25.61 -25.49
C GLY A 258 8.53 -25.03 -24.60
N THR A 259 8.83 -24.57 -23.37
CA THR A 259 7.83 -23.94 -22.50
C THR A 259 7.28 -22.61 -23.04
N GLU A 260 8.06 -21.92 -23.88
CA GLU A 260 7.67 -20.62 -24.45
C GLU A 260 6.35 -20.70 -25.22
N ARG A 261 6.19 -21.73 -26.06
CA ARG A 261 4.97 -21.94 -26.85
C ARG A 261 3.77 -22.17 -25.95
N ASP A 262 3.93 -22.98 -24.90
CA ASP A 262 2.87 -23.28 -23.95
C ASP A 262 2.53 -22.06 -23.10
N ALA A 263 3.52 -21.27 -22.72
CA ALA A 263 3.33 -20.01 -22.00
C ALA A 263 2.57 -18.98 -22.85
N LEU A 264 2.87 -18.89 -24.15
CA LEU A 264 2.15 -18.01 -25.08
C LEU A 264 0.72 -18.47 -25.32
N ASN A 265 0.48 -19.78 -25.48
CA ASN A 265 -0.87 -20.32 -25.58
C ASN A 265 -1.68 -20.05 -24.31
N TRP A 266 -1.06 -20.23 -23.13
CA TRP A 266 -1.66 -19.90 -21.85
C TRP A 266 -2.04 -18.42 -21.73
N ALA A 267 -1.19 -17.52 -22.21
CA ALA A 267 -1.48 -16.10 -22.25
C ALA A 267 -2.61 -15.76 -23.23
N LEU A 268 -2.65 -16.42 -24.38
CA LEU A 268 -3.69 -16.25 -25.40
C LEU A 268 -5.07 -16.66 -24.86
N GLU A 269 -5.17 -17.82 -24.21
CA GLU A 269 -6.41 -18.29 -23.59
C GLU A 269 -6.96 -17.31 -22.53
N ARG A 270 -6.08 -16.58 -21.85
CA ARG A 270 -6.43 -15.59 -20.81
C ARG A 270 -6.54 -14.16 -21.33
N GLY A 271 -6.31 -13.97 -22.63
CA GLY A 271 -6.39 -12.65 -23.29
C GLY A 271 -5.40 -11.61 -22.75
N SER A 272 -4.33 -12.02 -22.07
CA SER A 272 -3.39 -11.09 -21.43
C SER A 272 -2.00 -11.67 -21.25
N ARG A 273 -0.98 -10.89 -21.64
CA ARG A 273 0.43 -11.09 -21.28
C ARG A 273 0.75 -10.22 -20.07
N SER A 274 0.50 -10.74 -18.88
CA SER A 274 0.72 -10.00 -17.63
C SER A 274 1.59 -10.79 -16.66
N GLY A 275 2.25 -10.12 -15.72
CA GLY A 275 3.06 -10.78 -14.68
C GLY A 275 2.24 -11.76 -13.84
N ARG A 276 0.95 -11.49 -13.63
CA ARG A 276 0.03 -12.43 -12.96
C ARG A 276 -0.17 -13.71 -13.77
N VAL A 277 -0.38 -13.58 -15.08
CA VAL A 277 -0.57 -14.72 -15.99
C VAL A 277 0.72 -15.52 -16.11
N ALA A 278 1.89 -14.87 -16.19
CA ALA A 278 3.20 -15.52 -16.19
C ALA A 278 3.44 -16.33 -14.91
N TRP A 279 3.16 -15.75 -13.74
CA TRP A 279 3.27 -16.44 -12.46
C TRP A 279 2.34 -17.64 -12.35
N GLN A 280 1.07 -17.51 -12.82
CA GLN A 280 0.10 -18.60 -12.82
C GLN A 280 0.53 -19.74 -13.73
N PHE A 281 1.04 -19.44 -14.93
CA PHE A 281 1.61 -20.43 -15.83
C PHE A 281 2.78 -21.17 -15.19
N ALA A 282 3.75 -20.44 -14.69
CA ALA A 282 4.95 -21.03 -14.09
C ALA A 282 4.62 -21.93 -12.90
N ARG A 283 3.66 -21.52 -12.06
CA ARG A 283 3.18 -22.32 -10.93
C ARG A 283 2.49 -23.62 -11.37
N ASP A 284 1.62 -23.56 -12.38
CA ASP A 284 0.94 -24.73 -12.93
C ASP A 284 1.93 -25.69 -13.60
N TRP A 285 2.87 -25.12 -14.40
CA TRP A 285 3.92 -25.88 -15.06
C TRP A 285 4.80 -26.63 -14.05
N ALA A 286 5.33 -25.93 -13.08
CA ALA A 286 6.16 -26.52 -12.02
C ALA A 286 5.43 -27.62 -11.25
N GLY A 287 4.13 -27.45 -11.01
CA GLY A 287 3.30 -28.45 -10.34
C GLY A 287 3.09 -29.74 -11.15
N ARG A 288 3.19 -29.68 -12.49
CA ARG A 288 3.08 -30.85 -13.39
C ARG A 288 4.38 -31.62 -13.52
N GLN A 289 5.53 -30.99 -13.27
CA GLN A 289 6.83 -31.62 -13.39
C GLN A 289 7.03 -32.67 -12.27
N ARG A 290 7.14 -33.93 -12.62
CA ARG A 290 7.46 -35.02 -11.68
C ARG A 290 8.91 -34.87 -11.24
N GLY A 291 9.14 -34.49 -9.99
CA GLY A 291 10.48 -34.36 -9.43
C GLY A 291 10.90 -32.95 -8.97
N VAL A 292 10.06 -31.94 -9.15
CA VAL A 292 10.17 -30.74 -8.35
C VAL A 292 9.85 -31.18 -6.91
N SER A 293 10.90 -31.41 -6.13
CA SER A 293 10.79 -31.85 -4.75
C SER A 293 9.83 -30.92 -4.01
N ASP A 294 9.07 -31.45 -3.05
CA ASP A 294 8.22 -30.75 -2.07
C ASP A 294 8.93 -29.67 -1.24
N ARG A 295 10.02 -29.14 -1.74
CA ARG A 295 10.59 -27.89 -1.28
C ARG A 295 9.61 -26.78 -1.66
N VAL A 296 8.52 -26.71 -0.87
CA VAL A 296 7.87 -25.43 -0.64
C VAL A 296 8.96 -24.37 -0.74
N VAL A 297 8.84 -23.45 -1.71
CA VAL A 297 9.67 -22.25 -1.76
C VAL A 297 9.52 -21.61 -0.37
N ARG A 298 10.42 -21.99 0.54
CA ARG A 298 10.59 -21.23 1.76
C ARG A 298 11.04 -19.86 1.28
N PRO A 299 10.35 -18.79 1.67
CA PRO A 299 10.90 -17.48 1.48
C PRO A 299 12.35 -17.55 2.00
N PRO A 300 13.34 -17.00 1.28
CA PRO A 300 14.70 -16.98 1.77
C PRO A 300 14.68 -16.49 3.22
N PRO A 301 15.53 -17.05 4.10
CA PRO A 301 15.57 -16.64 5.50
C PRO A 301 15.77 -15.12 5.53
N ALA A 302 15.02 -14.46 6.40
CA ALA A 302 15.27 -13.06 6.73
C ALA A 302 16.78 -12.91 6.99
N PRO A 303 17.42 -11.81 6.55
CA PRO A 303 18.83 -11.58 6.84
C PRO A 303 19.02 -11.78 8.33
N SER A 304 19.94 -12.71 8.69
CA SER A 304 20.26 -13.00 10.07
C SER A 304 20.64 -11.69 10.75
N ASP A 305 20.09 -11.48 11.94
CA ASP A 305 20.44 -10.42 12.87
C ASP A 305 21.95 -10.43 13.15
N ALA A 306 22.71 -9.84 12.26
CA ALA A 306 24.03 -9.33 12.57
C ALA A 306 23.80 -8.02 13.32
N VAL A 307 23.52 -8.13 14.60
CA VAL A 307 23.65 -7.03 15.57
C VAL A 307 25.05 -6.45 15.35
N PRO A 308 25.20 -5.18 14.92
CA PRO A 308 26.51 -4.55 14.95
C PRO A 308 26.95 -4.52 16.41
N SER A 309 28.01 -5.25 16.71
CA SER A 309 28.66 -5.23 18.02
C SER A 309 28.85 -3.79 18.45
N ALA A 310 28.14 -3.40 19.49
CA ALA A 310 28.28 -2.10 20.12
C ALA A 310 29.75 -1.89 20.50
N ALA A 311 30.37 -0.86 19.97
CA ALA A 311 31.70 -0.44 20.38
C ALA A 311 31.71 -0.19 21.89
N PRO A 312 32.75 -0.65 22.63
CA PRO A 312 32.83 -0.44 24.05
C PRO A 312 32.89 1.08 24.38
N PRO A 313 32.25 1.53 25.47
CA PRO A 313 32.27 2.93 25.83
C PRO A 313 33.69 3.41 26.15
N PRO A 314 34.03 4.65 25.83
CA PRO A 314 35.36 5.20 26.07
C PRO A 314 35.66 5.20 27.58
N SER A 315 36.82 4.63 27.95
CA SER A 315 37.32 4.58 29.32
C SER A 315 37.43 6.00 29.91
N ARG A 316 36.74 6.26 31.00
CA ARG A 316 36.87 7.48 31.81
C ARG A 316 38.30 7.54 32.38
N LYS A 317 39.13 8.45 31.87
CA LYS A 317 40.41 8.84 32.49
C LYS A 317 40.14 9.42 33.88
N ARG A 318 40.67 8.78 34.93
CA ARG A 318 40.72 9.33 36.28
C ARG A 318 41.61 10.59 36.29
N PRO A 319 41.21 11.66 36.96
CA PRO A 319 42.09 12.82 37.12
C PRO A 319 43.30 12.45 37.99
N ARG A 320 44.52 12.78 37.50
CA ARG A 320 45.77 12.73 38.28
C ARG A 320 45.66 13.75 39.39
N ARG A 321 45.87 13.33 40.66
CA ARG A 321 46.24 14.23 41.75
C ARG A 321 47.66 14.77 41.47
N ALA A 322 47.80 16.06 41.49
CA ALA A 322 49.10 16.77 41.55
C ALA A 322 49.57 16.90 43.00
N PRO A 323 50.88 17.05 43.20
CA PRO A 323 51.54 16.99 44.51
C PRO A 323 51.20 18.18 45.45
#